data_b7a8d25a7d4e4cdefe1b0f78536c13db
#
_entry.id   b7a8d25a7d4e4cdefe1b0f78536c13db
#
_cell.length_a   1.000
_cell.length_b   1.000
_cell.length_c   1.000
_cell.angle_alpha   90.00
_cell.angle_beta   90.00
_cell.angle_gamma   90.00
#
_symmetry.space_group_name_H-M   'P 1'
#
loop_
_entity.id
_entity.type
_entity.pdbx_description
1 polymer ?
#
loop_
_entity_poly.entity_id
_entity_poly.type
_entity_poly.pdbx_seq_one_letter_code
_entity_poly.pdbx_strand_id
1 'polypeptide(L)'
;MVQKTKRIVIGTAAAAGLMVAAVGWGTAARGAAARANDVQELKVTIREWDVPTKGAHPHDPAVGADGALWYTGQLANKIGRLDPTTGEFKEYPLKVDNSGPHGLVADRDGNIWFTGNFAAYIGKLDPRTGVVTEYKMPDEKAEDPHTAVFDREGTLWFTVQVGNFVGRLNPKTGKIELKKVQTDNARPYGIQINSRGEPFFCEFGTNKLGKIDPKTMAITEFALPEGVRPRRLAIAADDSVYFSDFERGHLGRLDPATSAVKLWDSPGGAGSAPYGIVITPDGMVWYSESGVKPNTLIRFDPKTQAFARATIPSGGGTVRNMAATKDGRVYLACSGVNKVGVVDVAK
;
A
#
# COMPACT_ATOMS: atom_id res chain seq x y z
N MET A 1 -47.22 37.12 43.98
CA MET A 1 -48.31 36.66 44.85
C MET A 1 -48.53 35.11 44.55
N VAL A 2 -48.53 34.42 45.67
CA VAL A 2 -48.98 33.03 45.89
C VAL A 2 -48.05 31.88 45.45
N GLN A 3 -47.26 31.49 46.44
CA GLN A 3 -46.71 30.15 46.62
C GLN A 3 -47.84 29.12 46.76
N LYS A 4 -47.66 27.90 46.22
CA LYS A 4 -48.31 26.70 46.75
C LYS A 4 -47.33 25.53 46.75
N THR A 5 -46.93 25.21 47.97
CA THR A 5 -46.28 23.98 48.46
C THR A 5 -47.26 22.81 48.44
N LYS A 6 -46.86 21.60 48.01
CA LYS A 6 -47.45 20.34 48.41
C LYS A 6 -46.45 19.19 48.16
N ARG A 7 -45.93 18.67 49.18
CA ARG A 7 -46.13 17.48 50.01
C ARG A 7 -45.61 16.18 49.36
N ILE A 8 -44.64 15.63 50.05
CA ILE A 8 -44.01 14.32 49.96
C ILE A 8 -45.03 13.23 50.30
N VAL A 9 -45.05 12.17 49.47
CA VAL A 9 -45.62 10.88 49.87
C VAL A 9 -44.54 9.83 49.64
N ILE A 10 -44.14 9.20 50.74
CA ILE A 10 -43.23 8.05 50.78
C ILE A 10 -44.08 6.81 50.53
N GLY A 11 -43.75 6.09 49.46
CA GLY A 11 -44.33 4.75 49.19
C GLY A 11 -43.20 3.76 49.05
N THR A 12 -43.13 2.84 50.02
CA THR A 12 -42.31 1.64 50.01
C THR A 12 -42.89 0.63 49.04
N ALA A 13 -42.09 0.10 48.10
CA ALA A 13 -42.43 -1.09 47.33
C ALA A 13 -41.17 -1.90 46.98
N ALA A 14 -41.29 -3.13 47.29
CA ALA A 14 -40.58 -4.37 47.12
C ALA A 14 -39.49 -4.48 46.07
N ALA A 15 -38.42 -5.16 46.49
CA ALA A 15 -37.33 -5.67 45.66
C ALA A 15 -37.84 -6.82 44.76
N ALA A 16 -37.74 -6.65 43.45
CA ALA A 16 -37.76 -7.75 42.47
C ALA A 16 -36.38 -7.84 41.84
N GLY A 17 -35.70 -8.96 42.08
CA GLY A 17 -34.37 -9.20 41.50
C GLY A 17 -34.47 -9.40 40.00
N LEU A 18 -33.80 -8.55 39.24
CA LEU A 18 -33.47 -8.81 37.84
C LEU A 18 -32.04 -9.37 37.78
N MET A 19 -31.93 -10.64 37.35
CA MET A 19 -30.65 -11.18 36.88
C MET A 19 -30.27 -10.46 35.60
N VAL A 20 -29.25 -9.64 35.66
CA VAL A 20 -28.57 -9.09 34.47
C VAL A 20 -27.59 -10.15 33.98
N ALA A 21 -27.93 -10.81 32.88
CA ALA A 21 -26.97 -11.62 32.14
C ALA A 21 -25.84 -10.71 31.66
N ALA A 22 -24.65 -10.87 32.23
CA ALA A 22 -23.44 -10.25 31.77
C ALA A 22 -23.08 -10.86 30.40
N VAL A 23 -23.40 -10.14 29.32
CA VAL A 23 -22.83 -10.43 28.01
C VAL A 23 -21.34 -10.08 28.12
N GLY A 24 -20.53 -11.14 28.19
CA GLY A 24 -19.07 -11.01 28.20
C GLY A 24 -18.60 -10.36 26.89
N TRP A 25 -18.19 -9.14 26.99
CA TRP A 25 -17.37 -8.50 25.93
C TRP A 25 -16.04 -9.23 25.91
N GLY A 26 -15.84 -10.02 24.86
CA GLY A 26 -14.54 -10.64 24.60
C GLY A 26 -13.49 -9.56 24.53
N THR A 27 -12.60 -9.55 25.50
CA THR A 27 -11.38 -8.74 25.47
C THR A 27 -10.57 -9.23 24.27
N ALA A 28 -10.53 -8.42 23.21
CA ALA A 28 -9.55 -8.60 22.15
C ALA A 28 -8.18 -8.62 22.82
N ALA A 29 -7.50 -9.76 22.74
CA ALA A 29 -6.15 -9.90 23.25
C ALA A 29 -5.26 -8.90 22.49
N ARG A 30 -4.94 -7.78 23.12
CA ARG A 30 -3.86 -6.90 22.69
C ARG A 30 -2.60 -7.74 22.78
N GLY A 31 -2.03 -8.09 21.62
CA GLY A 31 -0.69 -8.67 21.60
C GLY A 31 0.23 -7.75 22.39
N ALA A 32 1.07 -8.33 23.26
CA ALA A 32 1.99 -7.56 24.07
C ALA A 32 2.79 -6.63 23.14
N ALA A 33 2.72 -5.32 23.37
CA ALA A 33 3.51 -4.35 22.64
C ALA A 33 4.99 -4.74 22.81
N ALA A 34 5.66 -5.08 21.71
CA ALA A 34 7.09 -5.30 21.72
C ALA A 34 7.72 -3.99 22.24
N ARG A 35 8.43 -4.07 23.37
CA ARG A 35 9.13 -2.90 23.90
C ARG A 35 10.15 -2.48 22.85
N ALA A 36 10.31 -1.20 22.62
CA ALA A 36 11.24 -0.65 21.61
C ALA A 36 12.69 -1.18 21.74
N ASN A 37 13.04 -1.76 22.88
CA ASN A 37 14.33 -2.35 23.17
C ASN A 37 14.51 -3.81 22.71
N ASP A 38 13.45 -4.49 22.25
CA ASP A 38 13.48 -5.92 21.86
C ASP A 38 13.48 -6.13 20.34
N VAL A 39 13.48 -5.05 19.54
CA VAL A 39 13.51 -5.13 18.08
C VAL A 39 14.93 -5.44 17.62
N GLN A 40 15.10 -6.59 17.00
CA GLN A 40 16.41 -7.03 16.49
C GLN A 40 16.93 -6.09 15.39
N GLU A 41 18.24 -5.91 15.35
CA GLU A 41 18.88 -5.26 14.22
C GLU A 41 18.80 -6.16 12.99
N LEU A 42 18.30 -5.60 11.91
CA LEU A 42 18.16 -6.31 10.65
C LEU A 42 19.50 -6.29 9.90
N LYS A 43 20.10 -7.46 9.72
CA LYS A 43 21.36 -7.63 8.99
C LYS A 43 21.09 -7.61 7.49
N VAL A 44 21.25 -6.45 6.87
CA VAL A 44 21.10 -6.21 5.44
C VAL A 44 22.14 -5.23 4.95
N THR A 45 22.43 -5.27 3.65
CA THR A 45 23.17 -4.20 2.97
C THR A 45 22.18 -3.38 2.16
N ILE A 46 22.11 -2.08 2.41
CA ILE A 46 21.29 -1.15 1.64
C ILE A 46 22.22 -0.29 0.79
N ARG A 47 22.13 -0.49 -0.54
CA ARG A 47 22.85 0.34 -1.52
C ARG A 47 21.88 1.35 -2.10
N GLU A 48 22.31 2.61 -2.20
CA GLU A 48 21.48 3.70 -2.70
C GLU A 48 22.22 4.47 -3.79
N TRP A 49 21.48 4.92 -4.80
CA TRP A 49 21.99 5.72 -5.90
C TRP A 49 21.19 7.01 -6.04
N ASP A 50 21.86 8.12 -6.32
CA ASP A 50 21.21 9.38 -6.68
C ASP A 50 20.55 9.24 -8.04
N VAL A 51 19.27 9.59 -8.13
CA VAL A 51 18.59 9.67 -9.43
C VAL A 51 19.17 10.83 -10.23
N PRO A 52 19.53 10.61 -11.53
CA PRO A 52 20.23 11.63 -12.33
C PRO A 52 19.50 12.96 -12.43
N THR A 53 18.18 12.93 -12.62
CA THR A 53 17.37 14.16 -12.62
C THR A 53 17.13 14.64 -11.20
N LYS A 54 17.63 15.82 -10.88
CA LYS A 54 17.43 16.46 -9.56
C LYS A 54 15.96 16.74 -9.33
N GLY A 55 15.49 16.47 -8.12
CA GLY A 55 14.09 16.69 -7.73
C GLY A 55 13.09 15.79 -8.45
N ALA A 56 13.54 14.66 -9.01
CA ALA A 56 12.68 13.74 -9.74
C ALA A 56 11.56 13.13 -8.86
N HIS A 57 11.76 13.09 -7.55
CA HIS A 57 10.80 12.51 -6.61
C HIS A 57 10.47 11.06 -6.98
N PRO A 58 11.46 10.11 -6.95
CA PRO A 58 11.21 8.71 -7.27
C PRO A 58 10.11 8.16 -6.37
N HIS A 59 9.03 7.62 -6.99
CA HIS A 59 7.81 7.31 -6.24
C HIS A 59 7.58 5.80 -6.12
N ASP A 60 7.27 5.11 -7.20
CA ASP A 60 7.04 3.67 -7.20
C ASP A 60 8.18 2.94 -7.90
N PRO A 61 8.83 1.95 -7.26
CA PRO A 61 9.77 1.06 -7.91
C PRO A 61 9.05 -0.15 -8.51
N ALA A 62 9.64 -0.74 -9.56
CA ALA A 62 9.24 -2.02 -10.11
C ALA A 62 10.47 -2.85 -10.47
N VAL A 63 10.29 -4.18 -10.53
CA VAL A 63 11.32 -5.10 -11.02
C VAL A 63 11.09 -5.33 -12.50
N GLY A 64 12.06 -4.97 -13.35
CA GLY A 64 12.04 -5.25 -14.77
C GLY A 64 12.18 -6.74 -15.08
N ALA A 65 11.79 -7.16 -16.28
CA ALA A 65 12.01 -8.53 -16.74
C ALA A 65 13.49 -8.93 -16.79
N ASP A 66 14.37 -7.95 -16.93
CA ASP A 66 15.84 -8.05 -16.88
C ASP A 66 16.42 -7.97 -15.45
N GLY A 67 15.57 -7.87 -14.44
CA GLY A 67 15.96 -7.70 -13.05
C GLY A 67 16.40 -6.28 -12.68
N ALA A 68 16.35 -5.31 -13.60
CA ALA A 68 16.65 -3.92 -13.32
C ALA A 68 15.63 -3.30 -12.37
N LEU A 69 16.07 -2.27 -11.62
CA LEU A 69 15.20 -1.42 -10.84
C LEU A 69 14.64 -0.32 -11.74
N TRP A 70 13.32 -0.35 -11.97
CA TRP A 70 12.59 0.71 -12.62
C TRP A 70 11.94 1.63 -11.57
N TYR A 71 11.79 2.91 -11.89
CA TYR A 71 11.15 3.87 -10.99
C TYR A 71 10.38 4.95 -11.75
N THR A 72 9.35 5.49 -11.13
CA THR A 72 8.67 6.69 -11.61
C THR A 72 9.35 7.93 -11.05
N GLY A 73 9.78 8.84 -11.92
CA GLY A 73 10.24 10.19 -11.54
C GLY A 73 9.06 11.14 -11.59
N GLN A 74 8.22 11.13 -10.56
CA GLN A 74 6.90 11.77 -10.56
C GLN A 74 6.94 13.25 -10.91
N LEU A 75 7.84 14.01 -10.30
CA LEU A 75 7.98 15.45 -10.54
C LEU A 75 8.89 15.80 -11.72
N ALA A 76 9.65 14.82 -12.23
CA ALA A 76 10.50 15.00 -13.40
C ALA A 76 9.83 14.59 -14.71
N ASN A 77 8.59 14.08 -14.65
CA ASN A 77 7.84 13.59 -15.82
C ASN A 77 8.62 12.52 -16.62
N LYS A 78 9.22 11.55 -15.92
CA LYS A 78 10.07 10.50 -16.49
C LYS A 78 9.80 9.12 -15.87
N ILE A 79 10.11 8.10 -16.67
CA ILE A 79 10.32 6.73 -16.16
C ILE A 79 11.82 6.48 -16.17
N GLY A 80 12.35 5.98 -15.06
CA GLY A 80 13.79 5.69 -14.95
C GLY A 80 14.07 4.20 -14.77
N ARG A 81 15.25 3.77 -15.21
CA ARG A 81 15.81 2.44 -15.05
C ARG A 81 17.22 2.56 -14.45
N LEU A 82 17.48 1.76 -13.43
CA LEU A 82 18.80 1.54 -12.86
C LEU A 82 19.18 0.06 -13.05
N ASP A 83 20.35 -0.17 -13.60
CA ASP A 83 21.00 -1.48 -13.47
C ASP A 83 21.72 -1.55 -12.11
N PRO A 84 21.25 -2.37 -11.17
CA PRO A 84 21.83 -2.40 -9.82
C PRO A 84 23.21 -3.09 -9.77
N THR A 85 23.65 -3.71 -10.87
CA THR A 85 24.96 -4.36 -11.00
C THR A 85 26.03 -3.37 -11.43
N THR A 86 25.72 -2.54 -12.43
CA THR A 86 26.67 -1.56 -12.99
C THR A 86 26.51 -0.18 -12.39
N GLY A 87 25.34 0.15 -11.85
CA GLY A 87 24.99 1.49 -11.40
C GLY A 87 24.54 2.43 -12.54
N GLU A 88 24.37 1.90 -13.76
CA GLU A 88 23.98 2.69 -14.91
C GLU A 88 22.50 3.05 -14.90
N PHE A 89 22.22 4.31 -15.20
CA PHE A 89 20.87 4.84 -15.33
C PHE A 89 20.48 5.08 -16.78
N LYS A 90 19.19 4.87 -17.06
CA LYS A 90 18.53 5.34 -18.27
C LYS A 90 17.19 5.96 -17.91
N GLU A 91 16.94 7.17 -18.39
CA GLU A 91 15.68 7.88 -18.17
C GLU A 91 14.92 8.07 -19.48
N TYR A 92 13.61 7.89 -19.43
CA TYR A 92 12.68 8.01 -20.56
C TYR A 92 11.73 9.17 -20.28
N PRO A 93 11.88 10.33 -20.94
CA PRO A 93 10.96 11.45 -20.79
C PRO A 93 9.60 11.11 -21.35
N LEU A 94 8.53 11.54 -20.66
CA LEU A 94 7.15 11.36 -21.10
C LEU A 94 6.74 12.54 -21.97
N LYS A 95 5.94 12.27 -23.02
CA LYS A 95 5.49 13.29 -24.00
C LYS A 95 4.34 14.13 -23.46
N VAL A 96 3.46 13.53 -22.64
CA VAL A 96 2.36 14.25 -22.00
C VAL A 96 2.96 15.11 -20.90
N ASP A 97 2.79 16.41 -21.02
CA ASP A 97 3.26 17.36 -20.01
C ASP A 97 2.58 17.13 -18.67
N ASN A 98 3.35 17.24 -17.60
CA ASN A 98 2.86 17.08 -16.25
C ASN A 98 2.09 15.76 -16.02
N SER A 99 2.56 14.66 -16.61
CA SER A 99 1.94 13.34 -16.43
C SER A 99 1.88 12.90 -14.97
N GLY A 100 2.87 13.27 -14.16
CA GLY A 100 3.03 12.83 -12.78
C GLY A 100 3.06 11.30 -12.66
N PRO A 101 4.00 10.57 -13.34
CA PRO A 101 3.99 9.11 -13.31
C PRO A 101 4.10 8.61 -11.87
N HIS A 102 3.19 7.68 -11.49
CA HIS A 102 3.05 7.26 -10.11
C HIS A 102 3.18 5.73 -9.94
N GLY A 103 2.11 4.95 -10.10
CA GLY A 103 2.15 3.49 -10.03
C GLY A 103 2.97 2.90 -11.17
N LEU A 104 3.74 1.84 -10.91
CA LEU A 104 4.66 1.24 -11.88
C LEU A 104 4.64 -0.28 -11.78
N VAL A 105 4.57 -0.96 -12.93
CA VAL A 105 4.65 -2.42 -13.01
C VAL A 105 5.21 -2.85 -14.37
N ALA A 106 5.99 -3.94 -14.41
CA ALA A 106 6.44 -4.56 -15.65
C ALA A 106 5.49 -5.67 -16.10
N ASP A 107 5.24 -5.79 -17.42
CA ASP A 107 4.57 -6.94 -18.00
C ASP A 107 5.55 -8.07 -18.33
N ARG A 108 5.02 -9.21 -18.78
CA ARG A 108 5.81 -10.39 -19.13
C ARG A 108 6.68 -10.21 -20.38
N ASP A 109 6.31 -9.26 -21.24
CA ASP A 109 7.03 -8.92 -22.46
C ASP A 109 8.14 -7.89 -22.23
N GLY A 110 8.29 -7.43 -20.99
CA GLY A 110 9.29 -6.45 -20.55
C GLY A 110 8.90 -5.00 -20.78
N ASN A 111 7.65 -4.71 -21.16
CA ASN A 111 7.17 -3.34 -21.18
C ASN A 111 6.92 -2.85 -19.76
N ILE A 112 7.02 -1.53 -19.58
CA ILE A 112 6.79 -0.87 -18.30
C ILE A 112 5.48 -0.10 -18.38
N TRP A 113 4.55 -0.46 -17.49
CA TRP A 113 3.25 0.18 -17.38
C TRP A 113 3.24 1.11 -16.18
N PHE A 114 2.62 2.26 -16.34
CA PHE A 114 2.56 3.27 -15.29
C PHE A 114 1.24 4.03 -15.32
N THR A 115 0.89 4.63 -14.19
CA THR A 115 -0.23 5.57 -14.11
C THR A 115 0.27 6.99 -14.32
N GLY A 116 -0.30 7.70 -15.29
CA GLY A 116 -0.11 9.15 -15.48
C GLY A 116 -1.06 9.88 -14.53
N ASN A 117 -0.66 9.98 -13.28
CA ASN A 117 -1.48 10.36 -12.12
C ASN A 117 -2.13 11.74 -12.30
N PHE A 118 -1.34 12.76 -12.68
CA PHE A 118 -1.84 14.13 -12.85
C PHE A 118 -2.58 14.37 -14.17
N ALA A 119 -2.39 13.49 -15.17
CA ALA A 119 -2.97 13.64 -16.50
C ALA A 119 -4.02 12.58 -16.83
N ALA A 120 -4.45 11.77 -15.85
CA ALA A 120 -5.55 10.81 -15.92
C ALA A 120 -5.46 9.81 -17.10
N TYR A 121 -4.34 9.07 -17.19
CA TYR A 121 -4.16 7.99 -18.18
C TYR A 121 -3.34 6.82 -17.62
N ILE A 122 -3.38 5.69 -18.32
CA ILE A 122 -2.42 4.58 -18.14
C ILE A 122 -1.41 4.65 -19.29
N GLY A 123 -0.11 4.61 -18.99
CA GLY A 123 0.97 4.59 -19.96
C GLY A 123 1.61 3.21 -20.07
N LYS A 124 2.01 2.84 -21.30
CA LYS A 124 2.84 1.67 -21.60
C LYS A 124 4.11 2.13 -22.31
N LEU A 125 5.25 1.97 -21.69
CA LEU A 125 6.57 2.22 -22.28
C LEU A 125 7.14 0.91 -22.83
N ASP A 126 7.54 0.89 -24.10
CA ASP A 126 8.44 -0.13 -24.65
C ASP A 126 9.90 0.31 -24.42
N PRO A 127 10.68 -0.34 -23.54
CA PRO A 127 12.06 0.10 -23.23
C PRO A 127 13.04 -0.01 -24.39
N ARG A 128 12.73 -0.83 -25.40
CA ARG A 128 13.59 -1.07 -26.57
C ARG A 128 13.54 0.12 -27.53
N THR A 129 12.34 0.68 -27.71
CA THR A 129 12.08 1.79 -28.64
C THR A 129 11.97 3.15 -27.97
N GLY A 130 11.66 3.16 -26.66
CA GLY A 130 11.32 4.36 -25.90
C GLY A 130 9.92 4.91 -26.20
N VAL A 131 9.11 4.16 -26.98
CA VAL A 131 7.75 4.58 -27.35
C VAL A 131 6.81 4.37 -26.19
N VAL A 132 6.01 5.39 -25.90
CA VAL A 132 4.93 5.34 -24.91
C VAL A 132 3.58 5.29 -25.65
N THR A 133 2.75 4.31 -25.29
CA THR A 133 1.33 4.24 -25.68
C THR A 133 0.48 4.70 -24.50
N GLU A 134 -0.49 5.56 -24.75
CA GLU A 134 -1.33 6.17 -23.73
C GLU A 134 -2.78 5.68 -23.86
N TYR A 135 -3.38 5.30 -22.71
CA TYR A 135 -4.76 4.87 -22.60
C TYR A 135 -5.49 5.85 -21.68
N LYS A 136 -6.23 6.79 -22.25
CA LYS A 136 -6.98 7.81 -21.50
C LYS A 136 -8.11 7.18 -20.69
N MET A 137 -8.39 7.73 -19.51
CA MET A 137 -9.54 7.33 -18.72
C MET A 137 -10.84 7.59 -19.51
N PRO A 138 -11.80 6.65 -19.49
CA PRO A 138 -13.05 6.77 -20.23
C PRO A 138 -14.08 7.71 -19.56
N ASP A 139 -13.83 8.12 -18.33
CA ASP A 139 -14.67 9.02 -17.54
C ASP A 139 -13.82 10.19 -17.04
N GLU A 140 -14.25 11.42 -17.29
CA GLU A 140 -13.53 12.64 -16.85
C GLU A 140 -13.40 12.76 -15.32
N LYS A 141 -14.29 12.09 -14.57
CA LYS A 141 -14.22 12.01 -13.11
C LYS A 141 -13.18 11.01 -12.61
N ALA A 142 -12.62 10.19 -13.50
CA ALA A 142 -11.59 9.21 -13.12
C ALA A 142 -10.21 9.86 -13.03
N GLU A 143 -10.11 10.88 -12.17
CA GLU A 143 -8.88 11.59 -11.88
C GLU A 143 -7.99 10.81 -10.91
N ASP A 144 -6.68 10.98 -11.06
CA ASP A 144 -5.66 10.41 -10.17
C ASP A 144 -5.60 8.87 -10.22
N PRO A 145 -5.37 8.23 -11.42
CA PRO A 145 -5.01 6.82 -11.48
C PRO A 145 -3.70 6.61 -10.69
N HIS A 146 -3.72 5.63 -9.77
CA HIS A 146 -2.73 5.62 -8.70
C HIS A 146 -1.80 4.40 -8.73
N THR A 147 -2.23 3.24 -8.29
CA THR A 147 -1.43 2.00 -8.24
C THR A 147 -1.95 1.00 -9.25
N ALA A 148 -1.05 0.26 -9.91
CA ALA A 148 -1.40 -0.73 -10.91
C ALA A 148 -0.74 -2.09 -10.63
N VAL A 149 -1.42 -3.18 -11.01
CA VAL A 149 -0.94 -4.55 -10.87
C VAL A 149 -1.51 -5.43 -11.98
N PHE A 150 -0.73 -6.39 -12.49
CA PHE A 150 -1.22 -7.39 -13.44
C PHE A 150 -1.76 -8.63 -12.74
N ASP A 151 -2.89 -9.16 -13.25
CA ASP A 151 -3.31 -10.51 -12.94
C ASP A 151 -2.55 -11.56 -13.79
N ARG A 152 -2.86 -12.84 -13.54
CA ARG A 152 -2.22 -13.96 -14.26
C ARG A 152 -2.67 -14.05 -15.72
N GLU A 153 -3.83 -13.53 -16.05
CA GLU A 153 -4.41 -13.47 -17.39
C GLU A 153 -3.85 -12.29 -18.20
N GLY A 154 -3.11 -11.39 -17.56
CA GLY A 154 -2.49 -10.22 -18.18
C GLY A 154 -3.43 -9.02 -18.26
N THR A 155 -4.49 -8.97 -17.46
CA THR A 155 -5.30 -7.76 -17.27
C THR A 155 -4.59 -6.84 -16.29
N LEU A 156 -4.50 -5.56 -16.61
CA LEU A 156 -3.97 -4.54 -15.71
C LEU A 156 -5.09 -3.99 -14.84
N TRP A 157 -5.02 -4.25 -13.55
CA TRP A 157 -5.91 -3.68 -12.54
C TRP A 157 -5.27 -2.44 -11.93
N PHE A 158 -6.10 -1.43 -11.62
CA PHE A 158 -5.59 -0.18 -11.04
C PHE A 158 -6.62 0.51 -10.15
N THR A 159 -6.13 1.35 -9.28
CA THR A 159 -6.93 2.25 -8.43
C THR A 159 -6.96 3.66 -9.02
N VAL A 160 -8.03 4.41 -8.76
CA VAL A 160 -8.23 5.81 -9.15
C VAL A 160 -8.63 6.58 -7.89
N GLN A 161 -7.66 7.28 -7.30
CA GLN A 161 -7.77 7.77 -5.93
C GLN A 161 -8.79 8.91 -5.77
N VAL A 162 -8.62 10.01 -6.50
CA VAL A 162 -9.52 11.17 -6.40
C VAL A 162 -10.88 10.88 -7.01
N GLY A 163 -10.89 10.20 -8.14
CA GLY A 163 -12.13 9.79 -8.80
C GLY A 163 -12.97 8.76 -8.02
N ASN A 164 -12.39 8.09 -7.03
CA ASN A 164 -13.04 7.07 -6.21
C ASN A 164 -13.49 5.83 -7.02
N PHE A 165 -12.63 5.38 -7.96
CA PHE A 165 -12.86 4.18 -8.76
C PHE A 165 -11.77 3.13 -8.56
N VAL A 166 -12.10 1.90 -8.93
CA VAL A 166 -11.15 0.88 -9.32
C VAL A 166 -11.37 0.57 -10.80
N GLY A 167 -10.33 0.15 -11.51
CA GLY A 167 -10.41 -0.10 -12.93
C GLY A 167 -9.63 -1.31 -13.38
N ARG A 168 -9.95 -1.79 -14.59
CA ARG A 168 -9.14 -2.76 -15.31
C ARG A 168 -8.95 -2.30 -16.75
N LEU A 169 -7.77 -2.60 -17.28
CA LEU A 169 -7.41 -2.36 -18.68
C LEU A 169 -7.03 -3.70 -19.32
N ASN A 170 -7.60 -3.99 -20.47
CA ASN A 170 -7.16 -5.11 -21.30
C ASN A 170 -6.05 -4.62 -22.25
N PRO A 171 -4.78 -5.06 -22.08
CA PRO A 171 -3.66 -4.57 -22.87
C PRO A 171 -3.74 -4.90 -24.37
N LYS A 172 -4.51 -5.94 -24.76
CA LYS A 172 -4.66 -6.36 -26.16
C LYS A 172 -5.62 -5.45 -26.92
N THR A 173 -6.67 -4.97 -26.27
CA THR A 173 -7.71 -4.14 -26.90
C THR A 173 -7.63 -2.67 -26.54
N GLY A 174 -6.90 -2.33 -25.48
CA GLY A 174 -6.86 -0.98 -24.90
C GLY A 174 -8.13 -0.58 -24.15
N LYS A 175 -9.11 -1.50 -24.00
CA LYS A 175 -10.37 -1.20 -23.32
C LYS A 175 -10.15 -1.05 -21.82
N ILE A 176 -10.63 0.08 -21.28
CA ILE A 176 -10.69 0.34 -19.83
C ILE A 176 -12.13 0.19 -19.36
N GLU A 177 -12.31 -0.46 -18.23
CA GLU A 177 -13.56 -0.56 -17.48
C GLU A 177 -13.36 -0.04 -16.07
N LEU A 178 -14.28 0.81 -15.61
CA LEU A 178 -14.23 1.44 -14.29
C LEU A 178 -15.40 0.98 -13.42
N LYS A 179 -15.16 0.85 -12.14
CA LYS A 179 -16.17 0.61 -11.11
C LYS A 179 -16.01 1.61 -9.98
N LYS A 180 -17.05 2.42 -9.74
CA LYS A 180 -17.07 3.35 -8.60
C LYS A 180 -17.11 2.54 -7.30
N VAL A 181 -16.28 2.94 -6.33
CA VAL A 181 -16.30 2.37 -4.97
C VAL A 181 -17.55 2.90 -4.26
N GLN A 182 -18.22 2.03 -3.50
CA GLN A 182 -19.51 2.31 -2.88
C GLN A 182 -19.38 3.34 -1.76
N THR A 183 -18.34 3.22 -0.96
CA THR A 183 -18.04 4.17 0.11
C THR A 183 -17.55 5.48 -0.48
N ASP A 184 -18.22 6.58 -0.14
CA ASP A 184 -17.82 7.91 -0.57
C ASP A 184 -16.46 8.29 0.01
N ASN A 185 -15.63 8.95 -0.81
CA ASN A 185 -14.28 9.35 -0.42
C ASN A 185 -13.38 8.20 0.05
N ALA A 186 -13.61 6.98 -0.43
CA ALA A 186 -12.79 5.82 -0.09
C ALA A 186 -11.32 6.02 -0.47
N ARG A 187 -11.04 6.80 -1.52
CA ARG A 187 -9.69 7.10 -2.02
C ARG A 187 -8.89 5.82 -2.27
N PRO A 188 -9.29 4.96 -3.21
CA PRO A 188 -8.61 3.70 -3.51
C PRO A 188 -7.12 3.93 -3.77
N TYR A 189 -6.24 3.20 -3.07
CA TYR A 189 -4.81 3.47 -3.03
C TYR A 189 -3.98 2.25 -3.48
N GLY A 190 -3.34 1.51 -2.58
CA GLY A 190 -2.60 0.30 -2.89
C GLY A 190 -3.54 -0.81 -3.40
N ILE A 191 -3.09 -1.60 -4.38
CA ILE A 191 -3.84 -2.73 -4.94
C ILE A 191 -2.89 -3.92 -5.16
N GLN A 192 -3.35 -5.13 -4.84
CA GLN A 192 -2.64 -6.40 -5.09
C GLN A 192 -3.66 -7.50 -5.40
N ILE A 193 -3.18 -8.60 -5.99
CA ILE A 193 -4.02 -9.72 -6.44
C ILE A 193 -3.71 -10.98 -5.64
N ASN A 194 -4.74 -11.67 -5.14
CA ASN A 194 -4.59 -12.91 -4.40
C ASN A 194 -4.38 -14.13 -5.32
N SER A 195 -4.23 -15.32 -4.72
CA SER A 195 -4.01 -16.57 -5.45
C SER A 195 -5.15 -16.95 -6.39
N ARG A 196 -6.37 -16.46 -6.13
CA ARG A 196 -7.58 -16.69 -6.91
C ARG A 196 -7.83 -15.67 -8.02
N GLY A 197 -6.92 -14.69 -8.19
CA GLY A 197 -7.07 -13.62 -9.19
C GLY A 197 -8.01 -12.50 -8.75
N GLU A 198 -8.38 -12.43 -7.46
CA GLU A 198 -9.21 -11.37 -6.91
C GLU A 198 -8.34 -10.18 -6.50
N PRO A 199 -8.56 -8.95 -7.04
CA PRO A 199 -7.85 -7.77 -6.59
C PRO A 199 -8.36 -7.30 -5.22
N PHE A 200 -7.42 -6.99 -4.31
CA PHE A 200 -7.67 -6.30 -3.05
C PHE A 200 -7.06 -4.90 -3.11
N PHE A 201 -7.75 -3.91 -2.56
CA PHE A 201 -7.26 -2.54 -2.51
C PHE A 201 -7.51 -1.87 -1.17
N CYS A 202 -6.65 -0.89 -0.86
CA CYS A 202 -6.80 -0.06 0.33
C CYS A 202 -7.78 1.09 0.05
N GLU A 203 -8.68 1.36 0.97
CA GLU A 203 -9.50 2.56 0.99
C GLU A 203 -8.87 3.59 1.95
N PHE A 204 -7.84 4.28 1.47
CA PHE A 204 -7.03 5.20 2.28
C PHE A 204 -7.82 6.36 2.89
N GLY A 205 -8.95 6.73 2.27
CA GLY A 205 -9.86 7.76 2.80
C GLY A 205 -10.71 7.28 3.99
N THR A 206 -10.77 5.98 4.22
CA THR A 206 -11.60 5.33 5.24
C THR A 206 -10.82 4.26 5.99
N ASN A 207 -11.49 3.53 6.87
CA ASN A 207 -10.92 2.36 7.57
C ASN A 207 -11.39 1.05 6.93
N LYS A 208 -11.22 0.90 5.60
CA LYS A 208 -11.66 -0.31 4.90
C LYS A 208 -10.61 -0.87 3.94
N LEU A 209 -10.74 -2.14 3.63
CA LEU A 209 -10.14 -2.79 2.46
C LEU A 209 -11.27 -3.22 1.53
N GLY A 210 -11.06 -3.07 0.22
CA GLY A 210 -11.99 -3.57 -0.79
C GLY A 210 -11.44 -4.80 -1.49
N LYS A 211 -12.32 -5.70 -1.92
CA LYS A 211 -12.04 -6.83 -2.80
C LYS A 211 -12.94 -6.75 -4.03
N ILE A 212 -12.39 -7.03 -5.21
CA ILE A 212 -13.10 -6.98 -6.47
C ILE A 212 -13.30 -8.42 -6.99
N ASP A 213 -14.53 -8.76 -7.36
CA ASP A 213 -14.81 -9.95 -8.17
C ASP A 213 -14.33 -9.69 -9.61
N PRO A 214 -13.33 -10.45 -10.12
CA PRO A 214 -12.74 -10.15 -11.42
C PRO A 214 -13.68 -10.40 -12.60
N LYS A 215 -14.79 -11.12 -12.43
CA LYS A 215 -15.78 -11.38 -13.50
C LYS A 215 -16.83 -10.30 -13.57
N THR A 216 -17.36 -9.88 -12.44
CA THR A 216 -18.52 -8.99 -12.34
C THR A 216 -18.16 -7.54 -12.01
N MET A 217 -16.93 -7.27 -11.57
CA MET A 217 -16.50 -6.00 -10.99
C MET A 217 -17.26 -5.62 -9.71
N ALA A 218 -17.95 -6.58 -9.08
CA ALA A 218 -18.58 -6.34 -7.77
C ALA A 218 -17.53 -6.13 -6.69
N ILE A 219 -17.75 -5.16 -5.80
CA ILE A 219 -16.84 -4.82 -4.72
C ILE A 219 -17.43 -5.33 -3.41
N THR A 220 -16.62 -6.02 -2.61
CA THR A 220 -16.89 -6.36 -1.22
C THR A 220 -15.96 -5.55 -0.33
N GLU A 221 -16.49 -4.84 0.65
CA GLU A 221 -15.72 -4.02 1.58
C GLU A 221 -15.57 -4.73 2.93
N PHE A 222 -14.37 -4.69 3.51
CA PHE A 222 -14.04 -5.23 4.84
C PHE A 222 -13.73 -4.06 5.77
N ALA A 223 -14.53 -3.91 6.82
CA ALA A 223 -14.29 -2.90 7.83
C ALA A 223 -13.07 -3.27 8.71
N LEU A 224 -12.20 -2.30 8.91
CA LEU A 224 -11.07 -2.36 9.83
C LEU A 224 -11.42 -1.62 11.13
N PRO A 225 -10.67 -1.83 12.22
CA PRO A 225 -10.87 -1.09 13.46
C PRO A 225 -10.87 0.44 13.22
N GLU A 226 -11.63 1.15 14.04
CA GLU A 226 -11.76 2.61 13.96
C GLU A 226 -10.39 3.30 14.02
N GLY A 227 -10.21 4.32 13.17
CA GLY A 227 -8.99 5.11 13.07
C GLY A 227 -7.86 4.47 12.26
N VAL A 228 -7.99 3.19 11.85
CA VAL A 228 -7.04 2.56 10.92
C VAL A 228 -7.16 3.23 9.54
N ARG A 229 -6.02 3.52 8.91
CA ARG A 229 -5.92 4.10 7.56
C ARG A 229 -5.02 3.23 6.69
N PRO A 230 -5.57 2.20 6.02
CA PRO A 230 -4.77 1.31 5.18
C PRO A 230 -4.26 2.07 3.96
N ARG A 231 -2.94 2.04 3.71
CA ARG A 231 -2.36 2.78 2.61
C ARG A 231 -1.83 1.89 1.49
N ARG A 232 -0.98 0.94 1.82
CA ARG A 232 -0.49 -0.08 0.89
C ARG A 232 -0.75 -1.46 1.47
N LEU A 233 -0.79 -2.46 0.60
CA LEU A 233 -1.00 -3.84 1.02
C LEU A 233 -0.10 -4.82 0.25
N ALA A 234 0.13 -5.97 0.85
CA ALA A 234 0.78 -7.13 0.25
C ALA A 234 -0.01 -8.39 0.63
N ILE A 235 -0.06 -9.37 -0.26
CA ILE A 235 -0.84 -10.60 -0.06
C ILE A 235 0.10 -11.77 0.12
N ALA A 236 -0.05 -12.51 1.20
CA ALA A 236 0.73 -13.70 1.51
C ALA A 236 0.25 -14.93 0.71
N ALA A 237 1.05 -16.00 0.71
CA ALA A 237 0.75 -17.22 -0.01
C ALA A 237 -0.54 -17.93 0.48
N ASP A 238 -0.96 -17.64 1.71
CA ASP A 238 -2.23 -18.12 2.30
C ASP A 238 -3.42 -17.19 2.04
N ASP A 239 -3.26 -16.23 1.13
CA ASP A 239 -4.22 -15.15 0.81
C ASP A 239 -4.51 -14.16 1.96
N SER A 240 -3.78 -14.21 3.06
CA SER A 240 -3.85 -13.16 4.08
C SER A 240 -3.38 -11.83 3.52
N VAL A 241 -4.12 -10.77 3.79
CA VAL A 241 -3.83 -9.41 3.31
C VAL A 241 -3.13 -8.63 4.41
N TYR A 242 -1.83 -8.39 4.26
CA TYR A 242 -1.08 -7.49 5.12
C TYR A 242 -1.20 -6.06 4.60
N PHE A 243 -1.34 -5.09 5.51
CA PHE A 243 -1.46 -3.68 5.13
C PHE A 243 -0.71 -2.76 6.09
N SER A 244 -0.23 -1.65 5.56
CA SER A 244 0.36 -0.57 6.35
C SER A 244 -0.73 0.36 6.87
N ASP A 245 -0.87 0.48 8.19
CA ASP A 245 -1.72 1.49 8.83
C ASP A 245 -0.92 2.77 9.02
N PHE A 246 -1.05 3.66 8.07
CA PHE A 246 -0.28 4.90 7.99
C PHE A 246 -0.56 5.87 9.14
N GLU A 247 -1.79 5.92 9.63
CA GLU A 247 -2.22 6.92 10.60
C GLU A 247 -1.86 6.53 12.04
N ARG A 248 -1.96 5.24 12.37
CA ARG A 248 -1.81 4.77 13.75
C ARG A 248 -0.52 4.01 14.02
N GLY A 249 0.31 3.83 13.00
CA GLY A 249 1.61 3.17 13.16
C GLY A 249 1.51 1.67 13.42
N HIS A 250 0.65 0.96 12.67
CA HIS A 250 0.54 -0.49 12.78
C HIS A 250 0.90 -1.21 11.48
N LEU A 251 1.38 -2.45 11.63
CA LEU A 251 1.22 -3.47 10.60
C LEU A 251 -0.11 -4.18 10.86
N GLY A 252 -0.98 -4.24 9.85
CA GLY A 252 -2.26 -4.93 9.92
C GLY A 252 -2.28 -6.20 9.08
N ARG A 253 -3.12 -7.18 9.46
CA ARG A 253 -3.44 -8.38 8.68
C ARG A 253 -4.95 -8.60 8.71
N LEU A 254 -5.54 -8.74 7.52
CA LEU A 254 -6.91 -9.21 7.32
C LEU A 254 -6.87 -10.67 6.85
N ASP A 255 -7.68 -11.51 7.46
CA ASP A 255 -8.05 -12.82 6.90
C ASP A 255 -9.36 -12.65 6.11
N PRO A 256 -9.33 -12.75 4.76
CA PRO A 256 -10.53 -12.50 3.96
C PRO A 256 -11.62 -13.56 4.11
N ALA A 257 -11.29 -14.76 4.60
CA ALA A 257 -12.26 -15.84 4.78
C ALA A 257 -13.12 -15.64 6.01
N THR A 258 -12.54 -15.07 7.07
CA THR A 258 -13.20 -14.89 8.38
C THR A 258 -13.49 -13.43 8.69
N SER A 259 -12.97 -12.50 7.90
CA SER A 259 -12.94 -11.05 8.15
C SER A 259 -12.21 -10.68 9.46
N ALA A 260 -11.41 -11.58 10.03
CA ALA A 260 -10.64 -11.32 11.23
C ALA A 260 -9.48 -10.36 10.92
N VAL A 261 -9.32 -9.34 11.77
CA VAL A 261 -8.25 -8.36 11.66
C VAL A 261 -7.32 -8.47 12.85
N LYS A 262 -6.02 -8.48 12.60
CA LYS A 262 -4.98 -8.39 13.61
C LYS A 262 -4.09 -7.18 13.35
N LEU A 263 -3.72 -6.46 14.39
CA LEU A 263 -2.83 -5.31 14.35
C LEU A 263 -1.63 -5.56 15.26
N TRP A 264 -0.47 -5.11 14.82
CA TRP A 264 0.76 -5.08 15.61
C TRP A 264 1.30 -3.65 15.61
N ASP A 265 1.66 -3.15 16.79
CA ASP A 265 2.35 -1.87 16.89
C ASP A 265 3.67 -1.92 16.12
N SER A 266 3.89 -0.95 15.24
CA SER A 266 5.15 -0.83 14.51
C SER A 266 6.29 -0.43 15.46
N PRO A 267 7.53 -0.92 15.25
CA PRO A 267 8.67 -0.61 16.12
C PRO A 267 8.93 0.88 16.36
N GLY A 268 8.61 1.72 15.37
CA GLY A 268 8.72 3.18 15.51
C GLY A 268 7.56 3.85 16.24
N GLY A 269 6.57 3.07 16.71
CA GLY A 269 5.40 3.55 17.47
C GLY A 269 4.33 4.23 16.62
N ALA A 270 3.37 4.87 17.28
CA ALA A 270 2.17 5.45 16.64
C ALA A 270 2.47 6.50 15.56
N GLY A 271 3.59 7.22 15.65
CA GLY A 271 4.00 8.21 14.63
C GLY A 271 4.87 7.64 13.52
N SER A 272 5.07 6.33 13.45
CA SER A 272 6.00 5.71 12.50
C SER A 272 5.57 5.78 11.04
N ALA A 273 4.26 6.00 10.78
CA ALA A 273 3.67 6.11 9.45
C ALA A 273 4.12 4.98 8.50
N PRO A 274 3.78 3.72 8.76
CA PRO A 274 4.05 2.59 7.88
C PRO A 274 3.51 2.86 6.48
N TYR A 275 4.34 2.60 5.42
CA TYR A 275 3.92 3.00 4.08
C TYR A 275 4.15 1.91 3.04
N GLY A 276 5.30 1.94 2.32
CA GLY A 276 5.62 0.90 1.34
C GLY A 276 5.65 -0.47 2.02
N ILE A 277 5.01 -1.47 1.41
CA ILE A 277 4.94 -2.83 1.96
C ILE A 277 5.07 -3.85 0.83
N VAL A 278 5.85 -4.91 1.06
CA VAL A 278 5.98 -6.07 0.16
C VAL A 278 6.16 -7.35 0.97
N ILE A 279 5.98 -8.49 0.31
CA ILE A 279 6.33 -9.81 0.85
C ILE A 279 7.40 -10.41 -0.05
N THR A 280 8.50 -10.85 0.54
CA THR A 280 9.59 -11.54 -0.15
C THR A 280 9.29 -13.04 -0.32
N PRO A 281 9.97 -13.77 -1.25
CA PRO A 281 9.70 -15.18 -1.51
C PRO A 281 9.82 -16.13 -0.30
N ASP A 282 10.56 -15.73 0.72
CA ASP A 282 10.67 -16.43 2.02
C ASP A 282 9.46 -16.21 2.94
N GLY A 283 8.47 -15.43 2.50
CA GLY A 283 7.23 -15.14 3.21
C GLY A 283 7.35 -14.03 4.25
N MET A 284 8.49 -13.34 4.33
CA MET A 284 8.67 -12.22 5.24
C MET A 284 7.96 -10.97 4.74
N VAL A 285 7.30 -10.26 5.64
CA VAL A 285 6.65 -8.98 5.34
C VAL A 285 7.64 -7.85 5.60
N TRP A 286 7.86 -7.02 4.58
CA TRP A 286 8.74 -5.86 4.65
C TRP A 286 7.93 -4.59 4.47
N TYR A 287 8.22 -3.57 5.29
CA TYR A 287 7.59 -2.27 5.12
C TYR A 287 8.51 -1.13 5.60
N SER A 288 8.23 0.07 5.11
CA SER A 288 8.94 1.28 5.53
C SER A 288 8.19 1.98 6.66
N GLU A 289 8.93 2.52 7.62
CA GLU A 289 8.44 3.53 8.57
C GLU A 289 8.90 4.91 8.08
N SER A 290 7.99 5.65 7.47
CA SER A 290 8.30 6.95 6.83
C SER A 290 8.09 8.15 7.75
N GLY A 291 7.50 7.95 8.93
CA GLY A 291 7.29 8.99 9.94
C GLY A 291 8.48 9.18 10.88
N VAL A 292 9.35 8.19 11.01
CA VAL A 292 10.58 8.29 11.82
C VAL A 292 11.72 8.89 11.01
N LYS A 293 12.69 9.52 11.69
CA LYS A 293 13.87 10.15 11.06
C LYS A 293 15.15 9.70 11.76
N PRO A 294 16.08 9.05 11.04
CA PRO A 294 15.97 8.59 9.65
C PRO A 294 14.85 7.56 9.46
N ASN A 295 14.32 7.43 8.23
CA ASN A 295 13.35 6.37 7.92
C ASN A 295 13.96 5.00 8.16
N THR A 296 13.12 4.05 8.55
CA THR A 296 13.54 2.68 8.82
C THR A 296 12.83 1.69 7.90
N LEU A 297 13.51 0.60 7.64
CA LEU A 297 12.99 -0.57 6.97
C LEU A 297 12.72 -1.64 8.03
N ILE A 298 11.52 -2.17 8.05
CA ILE A 298 11.08 -3.20 8.98
C ILE A 298 10.88 -4.50 8.24
N ARG A 299 11.35 -5.60 8.84
CA ARG A 299 11.05 -6.97 8.45
C ARG A 299 10.26 -7.64 9.56
N PHE A 300 9.12 -8.19 9.23
CA PHE A 300 8.24 -8.93 10.14
C PHE A 300 8.17 -10.40 9.72
N ASP A 301 8.38 -11.29 10.65
CA ASP A 301 8.19 -12.73 10.46
C ASP A 301 6.76 -13.13 10.87
N PRO A 302 5.89 -13.55 9.93
CA PRO A 302 4.52 -13.93 10.26
C PRO A 302 4.39 -15.13 11.21
N LYS A 303 5.40 -16.01 11.24
CA LYS A 303 5.38 -17.24 12.06
C LYS A 303 5.67 -16.94 13.52
N THR A 304 6.73 -16.19 13.77
CA THR A 304 7.18 -15.85 15.13
C THR A 304 6.61 -14.53 15.63
N GLN A 305 6.08 -13.70 14.71
CA GLN A 305 5.60 -12.34 14.93
C GLN A 305 6.71 -11.40 15.45
N ALA A 306 7.95 -11.73 15.17
CA ALA A 306 9.11 -10.93 15.52
C ALA A 306 9.36 -9.84 14.47
N PHE A 307 9.81 -8.68 14.96
CA PHE A 307 10.25 -7.56 14.14
C PHE A 307 11.77 -7.44 14.14
N ALA A 308 12.32 -7.08 12.98
CA ALA A 308 13.69 -6.63 12.85
C ALA A 308 13.73 -5.31 12.08
N ARG A 309 14.70 -4.43 12.38
CA ARG A 309 14.77 -3.07 11.85
C ARG A 309 16.15 -2.74 11.31
N ALA A 310 16.20 -2.04 10.17
CA ALA A 310 17.39 -1.39 9.65
C ALA A 310 17.11 0.09 9.37
N THR A 311 18.11 0.94 9.59
CA THR A 311 18.05 2.35 9.19
C THR A 311 18.42 2.49 7.72
N ILE A 312 17.67 3.29 6.97
CA ILE A 312 18.01 3.64 5.58
C ILE A 312 19.14 4.67 5.60
N PRO A 313 20.31 4.41 4.96
CA PRO A 313 21.52 5.22 5.13
C PRO A 313 21.34 6.70 4.77
N SER A 314 20.62 7.02 3.68
CA SER A 314 20.32 8.41 3.29
C SER A 314 19.24 9.07 4.14
N GLY A 315 18.63 8.34 5.06
CA GLY A 315 17.43 8.76 5.79
C GLY A 315 16.13 8.52 5.02
N GLY A 316 16.17 8.02 3.77
CA GLY A 316 15.00 7.64 2.95
C GLY A 316 14.07 8.79 2.55
N GLY A 317 13.97 9.84 3.34
CA GLY A 317 13.06 10.98 3.18
C GLY A 317 11.60 10.59 3.28
N THR A 318 11.11 9.74 2.41
CA THR A 318 9.84 8.99 2.48
C THR A 318 9.94 7.84 1.48
N VAL A 319 9.91 6.60 1.97
CA VAL A 319 9.85 5.40 1.11
C VAL A 319 8.38 5.07 0.87
N ARG A 320 7.89 5.45 -0.30
CA ARG A 320 6.45 5.42 -0.63
C ARG A 320 5.96 4.08 -1.12
N ASN A 321 6.82 3.36 -1.82
CA ASN A 321 6.55 2.00 -2.29
C ASN A 321 7.85 1.20 -2.36
N MET A 322 7.69 -0.12 -2.44
CA MET A 322 8.78 -1.09 -2.54
C MET A 322 8.40 -2.18 -3.55
N ALA A 323 9.40 -2.85 -4.11
CA ALA A 323 9.19 -4.01 -4.96
C ALA A 323 10.13 -5.15 -4.55
N ALA A 324 9.58 -6.36 -4.37
CA ALA A 324 10.36 -7.54 -4.06
C ALA A 324 10.79 -8.28 -5.34
N THR A 325 12.04 -8.70 -5.39
CA THR A 325 12.56 -9.52 -6.50
C THR A 325 12.38 -11.00 -6.22
N LYS A 326 12.47 -11.82 -7.26
CA LYS A 326 12.36 -13.29 -7.12
C LYS A 326 13.51 -13.92 -6.31
N ASP A 327 14.65 -13.26 -6.26
CA ASP A 327 15.84 -13.68 -5.47
C ASP A 327 15.85 -13.10 -4.04
N GLY A 328 14.79 -12.41 -3.63
CA GLY A 328 14.55 -11.96 -2.26
C GLY A 328 15.09 -10.55 -1.95
N ARG A 329 15.64 -9.83 -2.92
CA ARG A 329 16.01 -8.42 -2.74
C ARG A 329 14.76 -7.54 -2.67
N VAL A 330 14.90 -6.36 -2.06
CA VAL A 330 13.84 -5.36 -2.01
C VAL A 330 14.34 -4.07 -2.65
N TYR A 331 13.58 -3.54 -3.60
CA TYR A 331 13.84 -2.27 -4.27
C TYR A 331 13.06 -1.16 -3.58
N LEU A 332 13.73 -0.01 -3.38
CA LEU A 332 13.19 1.15 -2.67
C LEU A 332 13.12 2.36 -3.60
N ALA A 333 12.10 3.19 -3.41
CA ALA A 333 12.04 4.55 -3.95
C ALA A 333 12.00 5.55 -2.79
N CYS A 334 13.09 6.30 -2.63
CA CYS A 334 13.34 7.23 -1.53
C CYS A 334 13.05 8.67 -1.99
N SER A 335 11.75 9.05 -2.01
CA SER A 335 11.26 10.25 -2.67
C SER A 335 11.89 11.54 -2.16
N GLY A 336 11.97 11.71 -0.84
CA GLY A 336 12.39 12.98 -0.23
C GLY A 336 13.88 13.26 -0.34
N VAL A 337 14.70 12.24 -0.69
CA VAL A 337 16.15 12.37 -0.86
C VAL A 337 16.60 12.12 -2.31
N ASN A 338 15.65 11.98 -3.23
CA ASN A 338 15.91 11.78 -4.66
C ASN A 338 16.79 10.57 -4.98
N LYS A 339 16.58 9.45 -4.27
CA LYS A 339 17.35 8.22 -4.44
C LYS A 339 16.46 7.02 -4.74
N VAL A 340 17.05 6.01 -5.34
CA VAL A 340 16.53 4.64 -5.40
C VAL A 340 17.51 3.71 -4.71
N GLY A 341 17.03 2.60 -4.18
CA GLY A 341 17.86 1.70 -3.38
C GLY A 341 17.57 0.22 -3.60
N VAL A 342 18.55 -0.59 -3.29
CA VAL A 342 18.47 -2.05 -3.26
C VAL A 342 18.88 -2.55 -1.89
N VAL A 343 18.03 -3.38 -1.32
CA VAL A 343 18.28 -4.09 -0.07
C VAL A 343 18.70 -5.50 -0.41
N ASP A 344 19.94 -5.84 -0.11
CA ASP A 344 20.47 -7.18 -0.19
C ASP A 344 20.32 -7.84 1.19
N VAL A 345 19.52 -8.90 1.25
CA VAL A 345 19.31 -9.67 2.49
C VAL A 345 20.47 -10.64 2.64
N ALA A 346 21.17 -10.61 3.78
CA ALA A 346 22.21 -11.60 4.07
C ALA A 346 21.60 -13.02 4.05
N LYS A 347 22.21 -13.91 3.27
CA LYS A 347 21.79 -15.31 3.17
C LYS A 347 22.16 -16.07 4.45
#